data_37585b01c662871aa31b978d06c9b959
#
_entry.id   37585b01c662871aa31b978d06c9b959
#
_cell.length_a   1.000
_cell.length_b   1.000
_cell.length_c   1.000
_cell.angle_alpha   90.00
_cell.angle_beta   90.00
_cell.angle_gamma   90.00
#
_symmetry.space_group_name_H-M   'P 1'
#
loop_
_entity.id
_entity.type
_entity.pdbx_description
1 polymer ?
#
loop_
_entity_poly.entity_id
_entity_poly.type
_entity_poly.pdbx_seq_one_letter_code
_entity_poly.pdbx_strand_id
1 'polypeptide(L)'
;WENDMDFSQFVIMFKSIYLEGFSRPQNGVRTVINLLLEKYKQVGGELRLGAGVKSIDVENSVVTGVTLDSGERIFANKVISSIGLPETMNISSEKADAPVTGNMSFTETILFFDQKPDDAGIRETIIFYNDDEKYHYQRPQTLCDYRSAVLCFPNNFDHDDYDEGIIRVTFIANFDQWNELDRPTYIQMKKEVRDQALALTAKLFPKFQANLLYHDVFTPKTITRYTGHFQGAVYGTTQKARDGRTGIRNLFICGTDQGFLGIVGAMLSGISMANLHGLMNGESA
;
A
#
# COMPACT_ATOMS: atom_id res chain seq x y z
N TRP A 1 13.50 11.00 -2.52
CA TRP A 1 12.61 10.97 -1.35
C TRP A 1 11.86 12.29 -1.18
N GLU A 2 12.39 13.36 -1.64
CA GLU A 2 11.81 14.71 -1.50
C GLU A 2 10.45 14.85 -2.19
N ASN A 3 10.14 13.97 -3.13
CA ASN A 3 8.97 14.07 -3.98
C ASN A 3 7.93 12.95 -3.76
N ASP A 4 8.21 11.94 -2.92
CA ASP A 4 7.26 10.84 -2.71
C ASP A 4 6.11 11.21 -1.75
N MET A 5 6.33 12.20 -0.90
CA MET A 5 5.35 12.66 0.09
C MET A 5 5.42 14.18 0.23
N ASP A 6 4.30 14.85 0.10
CA ASP A 6 4.24 16.28 0.34
C ASP A 6 4.15 16.60 1.85
N PHE A 7 4.39 17.86 2.20
CA PHE A 7 4.37 18.32 3.60
C PHE A 7 3.01 18.09 4.27
N SER A 8 1.91 18.21 3.55
CA SER A 8 0.57 17.96 4.10
C SER A 8 0.39 16.48 4.48
N GLN A 9 0.87 15.57 3.65
CA GLN A 9 0.86 14.13 3.94
C GLN A 9 1.74 13.80 5.16
N PHE A 10 2.91 14.42 5.24
CA PHE A 10 3.78 14.28 6.42
C PHE A 10 3.08 14.74 7.70
N VAL A 11 2.41 15.90 7.69
CA VAL A 11 1.67 16.43 8.85
C VAL A 11 0.56 15.47 9.28
N ILE A 12 -0.22 14.94 8.31
CA ILE A 12 -1.27 13.96 8.59
C ILE A 12 -0.69 12.69 9.21
N MET A 13 0.38 12.16 8.63
CA MET A 13 1.03 10.96 9.15
C MET A 13 1.61 11.17 10.55
N PHE A 14 2.31 12.29 10.76
CA PHE A 14 2.89 12.61 12.06
C PHE A 14 1.81 12.73 13.13
N LYS A 15 0.72 13.44 12.83
CA LYS A 15 -0.43 13.56 13.73
C LYS A 15 -1.02 12.20 14.06
N SER A 16 -1.30 11.39 13.05
CA SER A 16 -1.92 10.07 13.24
C SER A 16 -1.04 9.11 14.04
N ILE A 17 0.28 9.12 13.81
CA ILE A 17 1.20 8.18 14.44
C ILE A 17 1.56 8.62 15.86
N TYR A 18 1.94 9.89 16.05
CA TYR A 18 2.57 10.35 17.27
C TYR A 18 1.62 11.08 18.23
N LEU A 19 0.52 11.67 17.72
CA LEU A 19 -0.43 12.43 18.54
C LEU A 19 -1.73 11.67 18.81
N GLU A 20 -2.24 10.91 17.85
CA GLU A 20 -3.50 10.16 17.97
C GLU A 20 -3.28 8.67 18.25
N GLY A 21 -2.14 8.13 17.83
CA GLY A 21 -1.79 6.73 17.98
C GLY A 21 -2.39 5.82 16.90
N PHE A 22 -2.02 4.54 16.96
CA PHE A 22 -2.51 3.52 16.04
C PHE A 22 -3.72 2.80 16.63
N SER A 23 -4.70 2.51 15.77
CA SER A 23 -5.82 1.65 16.08
C SER A 23 -5.87 0.48 15.12
N ARG A 24 -6.30 -0.66 15.61
CA ARG A 24 -6.52 -1.86 14.82
C ARG A 24 -7.96 -2.32 15.00
N PRO A 25 -8.73 -2.56 13.92
CA PRO A 25 -10.05 -3.15 14.04
C PRO A 25 -9.95 -4.54 14.67
N GLN A 26 -10.85 -4.87 15.60
CA GLN A 26 -11.00 -6.23 16.11
C GLN A 26 -11.20 -7.18 14.92
N ASN A 27 -10.55 -8.34 14.92
CA ASN A 27 -10.49 -9.29 13.81
C ASN A 27 -9.85 -8.72 12.52
N GLY A 28 -9.09 -7.63 12.63
CA GLY A 28 -8.30 -7.06 11.56
C GLY A 28 -9.09 -6.28 10.51
N VAL A 29 -8.41 -5.86 9.45
CA VAL A 29 -8.97 -5.00 8.40
C VAL A 29 -10.12 -5.67 7.61
N ARG A 30 -10.18 -6.99 7.60
CA ARG A 30 -11.26 -7.74 6.93
C ARG A 30 -12.66 -7.37 7.47
N THR A 31 -12.77 -7.03 8.75
CA THR A 31 -14.01 -6.53 9.35
C THR A 31 -14.50 -5.28 8.65
N VAL A 32 -13.61 -4.30 8.44
CA VAL A 32 -13.95 -3.05 7.74
C VAL A 32 -14.36 -3.34 6.28
N ILE A 33 -13.60 -4.20 5.60
CA ILE A 33 -13.91 -4.59 4.21
C ILE A 33 -15.29 -5.26 4.12
N ASN A 34 -15.61 -6.17 5.03
CA ASN A 34 -16.89 -6.88 5.04
C ASN A 34 -18.06 -5.90 5.27
N LEU A 35 -17.92 -4.96 6.20
CA LEU A 35 -18.94 -3.93 6.43
C LEU A 35 -19.17 -3.05 5.20
N LEU A 36 -18.11 -2.65 4.50
CA LEU A 36 -18.21 -1.89 3.27
C LEU A 36 -18.88 -2.70 2.14
N LEU A 37 -18.52 -3.96 1.98
CA LEU A 37 -19.10 -4.85 0.97
C LEU A 37 -20.59 -5.13 1.23
N GLU A 38 -20.96 -5.34 2.50
CA GLU A 38 -22.35 -5.50 2.90
C GLU A 38 -23.16 -4.26 2.53
N LYS A 39 -22.67 -3.07 2.92
CA LYS A 39 -23.31 -1.80 2.59
C LYS A 39 -23.42 -1.58 1.08
N TYR A 40 -22.36 -1.89 0.33
CA TYR A 40 -22.33 -1.76 -1.12
C TYR A 40 -23.42 -2.60 -1.80
N LYS A 41 -23.57 -3.86 -1.36
CA LYS A 41 -24.64 -4.76 -1.83
C LYS A 41 -26.04 -4.26 -1.47
N GLN A 42 -26.23 -3.76 -0.24
CA GLN A 42 -27.52 -3.21 0.22
C GLN A 42 -28.02 -2.05 -0.65
N VAL A 43 -27.09 -1.22 -1.18
CA VAL A 43 -27.44 -0.10 -2.08
C VAL A 43 -27.47 -0.49 -3.57
N GLY A 44 -27.39 -1.78 -3.89
CA GLY A 44 -27.49 -2.29 -5.26
C GLY A 44 -26.19 -2.23 -6.05
N GLY A 45 -25.05 -2.07 -5.39
CA GLY A 45 -23.74 -2.11 -6.04
C GLY A 45 -23.39 -3.51 -6.55
N GLU A 46 -22.77 -3.59 -7.73
CA GLU A 46 -22.29 -4.84 -8.33
C GLU A 46 -20.78 -4.98 -8.16
N LEU A 47 -20.33 -6.01 -7.44
CA LEU A 47 -18.92 -6.35 -7.29
C LEU A 47 -18.55 -7.50 -8.22
N ARG A 48 -17.59 -7.30 -9.10
CA ARG A 48 -17.02 -8.32 -9.99
C ARG A 48 -15.57 -8.59 -9.59
N LEU A 49 -15.33 -9.74 -8.99
CA LEU A 49 -13.98 -10.25 -8.70
C LEU A 49 -13.47 -11.07 -9.91
N GLY A 50 -12.13 -11.06 -10.09
CA GLY A 50 -11.51 -11.74 -11.23
C GLY A 50 -11.82 -11.09 -12.59
N ALA A 51 -12.29 -9.85 -12.61
CA ALA A 51 -12.64 -9.08 -13.79
C ALA A 51 -11.62 -7.94 -13.97
N GLY A 52 -10.40 -8.29 -14.40
CA GLY A 52 -9.34 -7.31 -14.66
C GLY A 52 -9.74 -6.34 -15.76
N VAL A 53 -9.45 -5.05 -15.57
CA VAL A 53 -9.66 -4.02 -16.58
C VAL A 53 -8.43 -3.94 -17.47
N LYS A 54 -8.58 -4.29 -18.75
CA LYS A 54 -7.53 -4.25 -19.76
C LYS A 54 -7.28 -2.84 -20.29
N SER A 55 -8.37 -2.07 -20.51
CA SER A 55 -8.29 -0.69 -20.99
C SER A 55 -9.43 0.16 -20.48
N ILE A 56 -9.17 1.45 -20.34
CA ILE A 56 -10.17 2.50 -20.16
C ILE A 56 -10.45 3.11 -21.53
N ASP A 57 -11.70 3.01 -21.97
CA ASP A 57 -12.10 3.44 -23.30
C ASP A 57 -12.41 4.93 -23.30
N VAL A 58 -11.72 5.68 -24.16
CA VAL A 58 -11.83 7.14 -24.27
C VAL A 58 -12.12 7.51 -25.74
N GLU A 59 -13.08 8.41 -25.95
CA GLU A 59 -13.45 8.95 -27.26
C GLU A 59 -13.58 10.47 -27.14
N ASN A 60 -12.84 11.22 -27.95
CA ASN A 60 -12.82 12.69 -27.94
C ASN A 60 -12.53 13.27 -26.52
N SER A 61 -11.53 12.70 -25.85
CA SER A 61 -11.10 13.08 -24.49
C SER A 61 -12.19 12.92 -23.41
N VAL A 62 -13.15 12.01 -23.62
CA VAL A 62 -14.20 11.63 -22.68
C VAL A 62 -14.16 10.14 -22.45
N VAL A 63 -14.21 9.71 -21.20
CA VAL A 63 -14.35 8.29 -20.91
C VAL A 63 -15.71 7.78 -21.36
N THR A 64 -15.76 6.60 -21.97
CA THR A 64 -16.97 5.95 -22.46
C THR A 64 -17.24 4.60 -21.78
N GLY A 65 -16.22 4.05 -21.09
CA GLY A 65 -16.33 2.79 -20.38
C GLY A 65 -15.00 2.14 -20.12
N VAL A 66 -15.03 0.84 -19.91
CA VAL A 66 -13.83 0.00 -19.71
C VAL A 66 -14.00 -1.30 -20.49
N THR A 67 -12.88 -1.83 -20.96
CA THR A 67 -12.82 -3.17 -21.58
C THR A 67 -12.07 -4.10 -20.62
N LEU A 68 -12.69 -5.24 -20.28
CA LEU A 68 -12.11 -6.24 -19.40
C LEU A 68 -11.10 -7.14 -20.13
N ASP A 69 -10.29 -7.88 -19.38
CA ASP A 69 -9.36 -8.89 -19.93
C ASP A 69 -10.09 -9.98 -20.72
N SER A 70 -11.35 -10.26 -20.38
CA SER A 70 -12.24 -11.18 -21.14
C SER A 70 -12.63 -10.66 -22.52
N GLY A 71 -12.42 -9.38 -22.81
CA GLY A 71 -12.93 -8.69 -24.00
C GLY A 71 -14.33 -8.10 -23.81
N GLU A 72 -15.00 -8.32 -22.69
CA GLU A 72 -16.28 -7.68 -22.37
C GLU A 72 -16.09 -6.17 -22.23
N ARG A 73 -16.96 -5.38 -22.88
CA ARG A 73 -17.00 -3.93 -22.74
C ARG A 73 -18.12 -3.52 -21.80
N ILE A 74 -17.78 -2.70 -20.79
CA ILE A 74 -18.74 -2.12 -19.85
C ILE A 74 -18.81 -0.62 -20.13
N PHE A 75 -19.98 -0.15 -20.58
CA PHE A 75 -20.21 1.27 -20.83
C PHE A 75 -20.42 2.03 -19.50
N ALA A 76 -19.79 3.17 -19.37
CA ALA A 76 -19.89 4.03 -18.19
C ALA A 76 -19.74 5.49 -18.58
N ASN A 77 -20.57 6.37 -17.99
CA ASN A 77 -20.47 7.80 -18.18
C ASN A 77 -19.37 8.44 -17.30
N LYS A 78 -18.97 7.75 -16.23
CA LYS A 78 -17.89 8.15 -15.33
C LYS A 78 -17.12 6.93 -14.87
N VAL A 79 -15.82 7.06 -14.73
CA VAL A 79 -14.93 6.04 -14.17
C VAL A 79 -14.11 6.67 -13.05
N ILE A 80 -14.08 6.03 -11.88
CA ILE A 80 -13.19 6.37 -10.78
C ILE A 80 -12.20 5.21 -10.63
N SER A 81 -10.93 5.47 -10.88
CA SER A 81 -9.87 4.47 -10.79
C SER A 81 -9.14 4.55 -9.46
N SER A 82 -8.88 3.41 -8.84
CA SER A 82 -8.10 3.30 -7.60
C SER A 82 -6.74 2.61 -7.78
N ILE A 83 -6.34 2.32 -9.04
CA ILE A 83 -5.12 1.57 -9.32
C ILE A 83 -3.86 2.43 -9.34
N GLY A 84 -4.00 3.75 -9.17
CA GLY A 84 -2.91 4.73 -9.30
C GLY A 84 -3.03 5.56 -10.57
N LEU A 85 -2.48 6.77 -10.54
CA LEU A 85 -2.55 7.68 -11.69
C LEU A 85 -1.69 7.21 -12.86
N PRO A 86 -0.40 6.81 -12.68
CA PRO A 86 0.42 6.30 -13.77
C PRO A 86 -0.18 5.04 -14.41
N GLU A 87 -0.68 4.14 -13.60
CA GLU A 87 -1.30 2.88 -14.04
C GLU A 87 -2.60 3.15 -14.80
N THR A 88 -3.43 4.08 -14.30
CA THR A 88 -4.68 4.51 -14.95
C THR A 88 -4.41 5.09 -16.34
N MET A 89 -3.43 6.00 -16.43
CA MET A 89 -3.05 6.60 -17.71
C MET A 89 -2.42 5.59 -18.68
N ASN A 90 -1.69 4.60 -18.14
CA ASN A 90 -1.10 3.54 -18.97
C ASN A 90 -2.13 2.65 -19.66
N ILE A 91 -3.25 2.34 -19.01
CA ILE A 91 -4.34 1.53 -19.58
C ILE A 91 -5.42 2.37 -20.29
N SER A 92 -5.31 3.69 -20.29
CA SER A 92 -6.19 4.56 -21.08
C SER A 92 -5.91 4.40 -22.57
N SER A 93 -6.97 4.34 -23.39
CA SER A 93 -6.87 4.27 -24.85
C SER A 93 -6.35 5.58 -25.46
N GLU A 94 -6.56 6.70 -24.80
CA GLU A 94 -5.96 7.99 -25.15
C GLU A 94 -4.70 8.21 -24.31
N LYS A 95 -3.56 8.37 -25.00
CA LYS A 95 -2.27 8.56 -24.34
C LYS A 95 -2.11 10.03 -23.95
N ALA A 96 -1.87 10.25 -22.66
CA ALA A 96 -1.37 11.52 -22.14
C ALA A 96 0.05 11.32 -21.59
N ASP A 97 0.72 12.43 -21.28
CA ASP A 97 2.03 12.33 -20.63
C ASP A 97 1.92 11.49 -19.35
N ALA A 98 2.71 10.42 -19.29
CA ALA A 98 2.65 9.50 -18.16
C ALA A 98 3.18 10.22 -16.90
N PRO A 99 2.41 10.27 -15.83
CA PRO A 99 2.87 10.82 -14.55
C PRO A 99 4.09 10.06 -14.03
N VAL A 100 4.94 10.75 -13.30
CA VAL A 100 6.14 10.14 -12.70
C VAL A 100 5.73 9.10 -11.67
N THR A 101 6.24 7.88 -11.82
CA THR A 101 6.04 6.80 -10.84
C THR A 101 6.84 7.10 -9.57
N GLY A 102 6.28 6.83 -8.40
CA GLY A 102 6.99 6.92 -7.12
C GLY A 102 8.11 5.89 -7.02
N ASN A 103 9.13 6.20 -6.24
CA ASN A 103 10.36 5.41 -6.13
C ASN A 103 10.45 4.57 -4.84
N MET A 104 9.56 4.81 -3.86
CA MET A 104 9.64 4.16 -2.56
C MET A 104 8.91 2.84 -2.55
N SER A 105 9.68 1.79 -2.28
CA SER A 105 9.17 0.44 -2.08
C SER A 105 9.78 -0.19 -0.85
N PHE A 106 9.19 -1.29 -0.39
CA PHE A 106 9.60 -1.95 0.86
C PHE A 106 9.67 -3.46 0.69
N THR A 107 10.49 -4.09 1.55
CA THR A 107 10.29 -5.49 1.92
C THR A 107 9.57 -5.54 3.25
N GLU A 108 8.71 -6.53 3.44
CA GLU A 108 8.10 -6.82 4.71
C GLU A 108 8.28 -8.29 5.06
N THR A 109 8.87 -8.55 6.20
CA THR A 109 9.01 -9.90 6.76
C THR A 109 8.00 -10.08 7.87
N ILE A 110 7.16 -11.13 7.78
CA ILE A 110 6.23 -11.53 8.82
C ILE A 110 6.81 -12.79 9.46
N LEU A 111 7.05 -12.72 10.75
CA LEU A 111 7.62 -13.79 11.56
C LEU A 111 6.59 -14.27 12.57
N PHE A 112 6.36 -15.58 12.63
CA PHE A 112 5.46 -16.23 13.59
C PHE A 112 6.28 -17.05 14.56
N PHE A 113 6.05 -16.87 15.85
CA PHE A 113 6.78 -17.50 16.93
C PHE A 113 5.86 -18.29 17.88
N ASP A 114 6.44 -19.23 18.62
CA ASP A 114 5.74 -20.01 19.66
C ASP A 114 5.54 -19.25 20.98
N GLN A 115 6.00 -18.00 21.05
CA GLN A 115 5.86 -17.11 22.20
C GLN A 115 5.41 -15.73 21.74
N LYS A 116 4.49 -15.11 22.47
CA LYS A 116 4.06 -13.73 22.19
C LYS A 116 5.12 -12.72 22.64
N PRO A 117 5.24 -11.58 21.92
CA PRO A 117 6.20 -10.53 22.28
C PRO A 117 6.02 -10.00 23.71
N ASP A 118 4.79 -9.83 24.18
CA ASP A 118 4.49 -9.33 25.55
C ASP A 118 4.99 -10.28 26.64
N ASP A 119 4.99 -11.60 26.42
CA ASP A 119 5.54 -12.60 27.35
C ASP A 119 7.04 -12.39 27.61
N ALA A 120 7.75 -11.79 26.66
CA ALA A 120 9.15 -11.38 26.80
C ALA A 120 9.35 -9.92 27.25
N GLY A 121 8.25 -9.24 27.55
CA GLY A 121 8.24 -7.84 28.01
C GLY A 121 8.28 -6.81 26.89
N ILE A 122 8.03 -7.19 25.64
CA ILE A 122 7.90 -6.27 24.51
C ILE A 122 6.45 -5.78 24.47
N ARG A 123 6.22 -4.52 24.83
CA ARG A 123 4.85 -3.94 24.97
C ARG A 123 4.51 -2.91 23.90
N GLU A 124 5.49 -2.46 23.13
CA GLU A 124 5.31 -1.53 22.05
C GLU A 124 4.48 -2.18 20.94
N THR A 125 3.58 -1.43 20.30
CA THR A 125 2.82 -1.87 19.13
C THR A 125 3.60 -1.65 17.85
N ILE A 126 4.46 -0.62 17.83
CA ILE A 126 5.33 -0.28 16.69
C ILE A 126 6.61 0.37 17.18
N ILE A 127 7.70 0.06 16.50
CA ILE A 127 9.03 0.66 16.75
C ILE A 127 9.60 1.15 15.42
N PHE A 128 10.04 2.41 15.41
CA PHE A 128 10.84 2.97 14.33
C PHE A 128 12.31 2.89 14.73
N TYR A 129 13.06 2.06 14.04
CA TYR A 129 14.46 1.81 14.28
C TYR A 129 15.34 2.53 13.25
N ASN A 130 16.43 3.14 13.71
CA ASN A 130 17.49 3.66 12.86
C ASN A 130 18.84 3.49 13.56
N ASP A 131 19.83 2.92 12.86
CA ASP A 131 21.18 2.61 13.32
C ASP A 131 22.24 3.53 12.65
N ASP A 132 21.82 4.69 12.19
CA ASP A 132 22.71 5.67 11.58
C ASP A 132 22.50 7.04 12.25
N GLU A 133 23.48 7.93 12.15
CA GLU A 133 23.38 9.32 12.65
C GLU A 133 22.24 10.08 11.95
N LYS A 134 21.94 9.72 10.70
CA LYS A 134 20.89 10.32 9.89
C LYS A 134 19.96 9.24 9.36
N TYR A 135 18.67 9.55 9.36
CA TYR A 135 17.68 8.71 8.70
C TYR A 135 17.74 8.91 7.17
N HIS A 136 18.00 7.83 6.44
CA HIS A 136 18.10 7.82 4.98
C HIS A 136 16.79 7.38 4.34
N TYR A 137 15.81 8.29 4.27
CA TYR A 137 14.57 8.04 3.56
C TYR A 137 14.76 8.23 2.06
N GLN A 138 15.42 7.28 1.42
CA GLN A 138 15.71 7.29 -0.01
C GLN A 138 15.74 5.87 -0.55
N ARG A 139 15.60 5.73 -1.87
CA ARG A 139 15.77 4.46 -2.53
C ARG A 139 17.20 3.95 -2.31
N PRO A 140 17.41 2.77 -1.70
CA PRO A 140 18.75 2.25 -1.46
C PRO A 140 19.45 1.86 -2.76
N GLN A 141 20.79 1.87 -2.77
CA GLN A 141 21.58 1.38 -3.90
C GLN A 141 21.64 -0.16 -3.95
N THR A 142 21.37 -0.81 -2.82
CA THR A 142 21.29 -2.26 -2.67
C THR A 142 19.84 -2.73 -2.63
N LEU A 143 19.60 -4.04 -2.53
CA LEU A 143 18.26 -4.62 -2.43
C LEU A 143 17.42 -4.00 -1.32
N CYS A 144 18.01 -3.78 -0.13
CA CYS A 144 17.36 -3.17 1.03
C CYS A 144 18.34 -2.30 1.81
N ASP A 145 17.83 -1.31 2.53
CA ASP A 145 18.57 -0.60 3.58
C ASP A 145 18.22 -1.21 4.96
N TYR A 146 19.15 -1.97 5.53
CA TYR A 146 18.97 -2.63 6.82
C TYR A 146 19.33 -1.74 8.03
N ARG A 147 19.79 -0.50 7.79
CA ARG A 147 20.15 0.44 8.88
C ARG A 147 18.92 1.03 9.54
N SER A 148 17.79 1.03 8.86
CA SER A 148 16.52 1.49 9.40
C SER A 148 15.41 0.49 9.12
N ALA A 149 14.46 0.39 10.07
CA ALA A 149 13.35 -0.52 9.97
C ALA A 149 12.12 -0.02 10.72
N VAL A 150 10.96 -0.57 10.34
CA VAL A 150 9.76 -0.46 11.17
C VAL A 150 9.41 -1.86 11.66
N LEU A 151 9.34 -2.02 12.99
CA LEU A 151 8.89 -3.26 13.61
C LEU A 151 7.47 -3.06 14.12
N CYS A 152 6.57 -3.98 13.78
CA CYS A 152 5.20 -3.99 14.28
C CYS A 152 4.92 -5.27 15.07
N PHE A 153 4.20 -5.12 16.17
CA PHE A 153 3.83 -6.20 17.09
C PHE A 153 2.30 -6.31 17.17
N PRO A 154 1.67 -7.04 16.23
CA PRO A 154 0.21 -7.17 16.17
C PRO A 154 -0.44 -7.69 17.44
N ASN A 155 0.27 -8.55 18.20
CA ASN A 155 -0.22 -9.08 19.47
C ASN A 155 -0.39 -8.03 20.58
N ASN A 156 0.30 -6.90 20.49
CA ASN A 156 0.30 -5.87 21.54
C ASN A 156 -0.84 -4.83 21.38
N PHE A 157 -1.74 -5.06 20.43
CA PHE A 157 -3.00 -4.31 20.38
C PHE A 157 -4.04 -4.99 21.28
N ASP A 158 -4.97 -4.20 21.84
CA ASP A 158 -6.07 -4.72 22.63
C ASP A 158 -6.88 -5.76 21.82
N HIS A 159 -7.35 -6.80 22.51
CA HIS A 159 -8.14 -7.89 21.91
C HIS A 159 -7.40 -8.68 20.82
N ASP A 160 -6.16 -9.08 21.10
CA ASP A 160 -5.39 -9.99 20.25
C ASP A 160 -6.04 -11.40 20.26
N ASP A 161 -6.38 -11.89 19.08
CA ASP A 161 -6.97 -13.21 18.85
C ASP A 161 -5.95 -14.23 18.28
N TYR A 162 -4.65 -13.88 18.24
CA TYR A 162 -3.62 -14.78 17.74
C TYR A 162 -3.04 -15.66 18.85
N ASP A 163 -2.91 -16.95 18.60
CA ASP A 163 -2.24 -17.88 19.49
C ASP A 163 -0.71 -17.73 19.41
N GLU A 164 -0.20 -17.45 18.19
CA GLU A 164 1.23 -17.28 17.93
C GLU A 164 1.68 -15.85 18.19
N GLY A 165 2.96 -15.68 18.51
CA GLY A 165 3.63 -14.39 18.51
C GLY A 165 3.91 -13.92 17.10
N ILE A 166 3.59 -12.66 16.80
CA ILE A 166 3.78 -12.09 15.46
C ILE A 166 4.66 -10.85 15.54
N ILE A 167 5.75 -10.86 14.77
CA ILE A 167 6.61 -9.70 14.55
C ILE A 167 6.68 -9.43 13.05
N ARG A 168 6.42 -8.18 12.66
CA ARG A 168 6.56 -7.73 11.28
C ARG A 168 7.71 -6.74 11.20
N VAL A 169 8.60 -6.93 10.24
CA VAL A 169 9.78 -6.08 10.04
C VAL A 169 9.78 -5.58 8.60
N THR A 170 9.75 -4.26 8.45
CA THR A 170 9.73 -3.57 7.15
C THR A 170 11.04 -2.85 6.93
N PHE A 171 11.69 -3.08 5.77
CA PHE A 171 12.88 -2.35 5.32
C PHE A 171 12.59 -1.61 4.03
N ILE A 172 13.23 -0.44 3.83
CA ILE A 172 13.20 0.27 2.55
C ILE A 172 13.92 -0.58 1.51
N ALA A 173 13.34 -0.71 0.30
CA ALA A 173 13.84 -1.59 -0.74
C ALA A 173 13.92 -0.93 -2.11
N ASN A 174 14.82 -1.44 -2.96
CA ASN A 174 15.02 -1.00 -4.33
C ASN A 174 14.31 -1.96 -5.30
N PHE A 175 13.25 -1.48 -5.94
CA PHE A 175 12.49 -2.30 -6.91
C PHE A 175 13.35 -2.83 -8.06
N ASP A 176 14.22 -2.01 -8.66
CA ASP A 176 14.99 -2.42 -9.84
C ASP A 176 15.94 -3.56 -9.49
N GLN A 177 16.65 -3.45 -8.36
CA GLN A 177 17.53 -4.50 -7.86
C GLN A 177 16.76 -5.82 -7.64
N TRP A 178 15.56 -5.77 -7.07
CA TRP A 178 14.70 -6.95 -6.89
C TRP A 178 14.16 -7.48 -8.21
N ASN A 179 13.85 -6.60 -9.17
CA ASN A 179 13.25 -6.98 -10.44
C ASN A 179 14.23 -7.69 -11.37
N GLU A 180 15.51 -7.36 -11.30
CA GLU A 180 16.58 -7.95 -12.10
C GLU A 180 16.97 -9.37 -11.64
N LEU A 181 16.59 -9.79 -10.44
CA LEU A 181 16.96 -11.11 -9.91
C LEU A 181 16.28 -12.24 -10.67
N ASP A 182 17.09 -13.25 -11.02
CA ASP A 182 16.58 -14.55 -11.46
C ASP A 182 15.88 -15.29 -10.31
N ARG A 183 15.12 -16.33 -10.63
CA ARG A 183 14.31 -17.04 -9.64
C ARG A 183 15.13 -17.67 -8.49
N PRO A 184 16.24 -18.36 -8.70
CA PRO A 184 17.07 -18.89 -7.62
C PRO A 184 17.60 -17.80 -6.69
N THR A 185 18.20 -16.75 -7.26
CA THR A 185 18.75 -15.63 -6.52
C THR A 185 17.66 -14.88 -5.74
N TYR A 186 16.50 -14.65 -6.36
CA TYR A 186 15.34 -14.06 -5.68
C TYR A 186 14.93 -14.82 -4.41
N ILE A 187 14.86 -16.17 -4.50
CA ILE A 187 14.52 -17.01 -3.34
C ILE A 187 15.60 -16.89 -2.26
N GLN A 188 16.88 -16.87 -2.65
CA GLN A 188 17.99 -16.72 -1.71
C GLN A 188 17.97 -15.37 -1.02
N MET A 189 17.72 -14.28 -1.75
CA MET A 189 17.65 -12.93 -1.17
C MET A 189 16.45 -12.75 -0.23
N LYS A 190 15.31 -13.41 -0.49
CA LYS A 190 14.20 -13.47 0.49
C LYS A 190 14.63 -14.09 1.82
N LYS A 191 15.47 -15.14 1.78
CA LYS A 191 16.02 -15.74 3.02
C LYS A 191 16.94 -14.78 3.74
N GLU A 192 17.77 -14.05 3.01
CA GLU A 192 18.65 -13.03 3.60
C GLU A 192 17.86 -11.94 4.29
N VAL A 193 16.81 -11.40 3.65
CA VAL A 193 15.94 -10.39 4.28
C VAL A 193 15.29 -10.92 5.56
N ARG A 194 14.82 -12.18 5.56
CA ARG A 194 14.33 -12.85 6.77
C ARG A 194 15.41 -12.90 7.86
N ASP A 195 16.62 -13.31 7.49
CA ASP A 195 17.71 -13.47 8.46
C ASP A 195 18.14 -12.12 9.04
N GLN A 196 18.12 -11.04 8.25
CA GLN A 196 18.33 -9.67 8.73
C GLN A 196 17.21 -9.24 9.69
N ALA A 197 15.95 -9.57 9.39
CA ALA A 197 14.83 -9.27 10.28
C ALA A 197 14.93 -10.03 11.62
N LEU A 198 15.34 -11.30 11.58
CA LEU A 198 15.60 -12.09 12.80
C LEU A 198 16.78 -11.52 13.59
N ALA A 199 17.88 -11.16 12.93
CA ALA A 199 19.06 -10.57 13.59
C ALA A 199 18.72 -9.24 14.25
N LEU A 200 17.93 -8.38 13.59
CA LEU A 200 17.47 -7.14 14.17
C LEU A 200 16.57 -7.38 15.38
N THR A 201 15.63 -8.32 15.29
CA THR A 201 14.75 -8.69 16.41
C THR A 201 15.58 -9.17 17.61
N ALA A 202 16.55 -10.06 17.40
CA ALA A 202 17.44 -10.56 18.45
C ALA A 202 18.33 -9.44 19.05
N LYS A 203 18.81 -8.50 18.23
CA LYS A 203 19.59 -7.33 18.67
C LYS A 203 18.78 -6.45 19.61
N LEU A 204 17.53 -6.14 19.25
CA LEU A 204 16.68 -5.24 20.01
C LEU A 204 16.08 -5.94 21.26
N PHE A 205 15.80 -7.21 21.15
CA PHE A 205 15.11 -7.97 22.20
C PHE A 205 15.87 -9.27 22.56
N PRO A 206 17.03 -9.17 23.20
CA PRO A 206 17.88 -10.35 23.51
C PRO A 206 17.22 -11.34 24.48
N LYS A 207 16.16 -10.94 25.18
CA LYS A 207 15.36 -11.82 26.06
C LYS A 207 14.26 -12.58 25.32
N PHE A 208 13.93 -12.19 24.10
CA PHE A 208 12.97 -12.89 23.25
C PHE A 208 13.64 -14.12 22.61
N GLN A 209 13.47 -15.30 23.22
CA GLN A 209 14.13 -16.55 22.85
C GLN A 209 13.15 -17.54 22.20
N ALA A 210 12.15 -17.03 21.50
CA ALA A 210 11.10 -17.82 20.88
C ALA A 210 11.58 -18.60 19.64
N ASN A 211 10.98 -19.76 19.41
CA ASN A 211 11.22 -20.53 18.19
C ASN A 211 10.39 -19.98 17.04
N LEU A 212 11.03 -19.83 15.88
CA LEU A 212 10.34 -19.44 14.65
C LEU A 212 9.52 -20.61 14.12
N LEU A 213 8.19 -20.44 14.06
CA LEU A 213 7.24 -21.44 13.54
C LEU A 213 7.07 -21.30 12.03
N TYR A 214 6.87 -20.08 11.56
CA TYR A 214 6.62 -19.76 10.16
C TYR A 214 7.11 -18.37 9.82
N HIS A 215 7.36 -18.11 8.53
CA HIS A 215 7.68 -16.77 8.03
C HIS A 215 7.18 -16.58 6.59
N ASP A 216 6.94 -15.33 6.23
CA ASP A 216 6.81 -14.91 4.83
C ASP A 216 7.54 -13.60 4.62
N VAL A 217 8.00 -13.37 3.38
CA VAL A 217 8.70 -12.15 2.99
C VAL A 217 8.05 -11.58 1.74
N PHE A 218 7.48 -10.40 1.85
CA PHE A 218 7.03 -9.60 0.73
C PHE A 218 8.17 -8.74 0.20
N THR A 219 8.22 -8.59 -1.10
CA THR A 219 9.25 -7.80 -1.80
C THR A 219 8.57 -6.78 -2.70
N PRO A 220 9.29 -5.82 -3.29
CA PRO A 220 8.73 -4.92 -4.29
C PRO A 220 8.00 -5.63 -5.44
N LYS A 221 8.50 -6.81 -5.88
CA LYS A 221 7.79 -7.65 -6.89
C LYS A 221 6.45 -8.17 -6.37
N THR A 222 6.38 -8.52 -5.10
CA THR A 222 5.13 -8.96 -4.46
C THR A 222 4.12 -7.81 -4.42
N ILE A 223 4.57 -6.61 -4.05
CA ILE A 223 3.73 -5.41 -4.02
C ILE A 223 3.18 -5.13 -5.41
N THR A 224 4.03 -5.04 -6.44
CA THR A 224 3.59 -4.84 -7.83
C THR A 224 2.56 -5.89 -8.26
N ARG A 225 2.81 -7.17 -7.95
CA ARG A 225 1.90 -8.25 -8.34
C ARG A 225 0.50 -8.11 -7.75
N TYR A 226 0.37 -7.67 -6.50
CA TYR A 226 -0.91 -7.63 -5.81
C TYR A 226 -1.62 -6.26 -5.85
N THR A 227 -0.88 -5.18 -6.02
CA THR A 227 -1.45 -3.83 -6.10
C THR A 227 -1.56 -3.29 -7.52
N GLY A 228 -0.77 -3.84 -8.45
CA GLY A 228 -0.63 -3.32 -9.80
C GLY A 228 0.28 -2.08 -9.91
N HIS A 229 0.71 -1.50 -8.78
CA HIS A 229 1.53 -0.29 -8.78
C HIS A 229 2.90 -0.51 -9.43
N PHE A 230 3.24 0.36 -10.35
CA PHE A 230 4.53 0.36 -11.01
C PHE A 230 5.65 0.52 -9.99
N GLN A 231 6.73 -0.21 -10.19
CA GLN A 231 7.91 -0.24 -9.33
C GLN A 231 7.62 -0.60 -7.85
N GLY A 232 6.46 -1.21 -7.57
CA GLY A 232 6.04 -1.49 -6.21
C GLY A 232 5.92 -0.23 -5.34
N ALA A 233 5.58 0.91 -5.96
CA ALA A 233 5.50 2.19 -5.28
C ALA A 233 4.37 2.20 -4.24
N VAL A 234 4.74 2.29 -2.95
CA VAL A 234 3.78 2.21 -1.85
C VAL A 234 3.01 3.52 -1.68
N TYR A 235 3.66 4.65 -1.96
CA TYR A 235 3.04 5.97 -1.84
C TYR A 235 2.55 6.54 -3.18
N GLY A 236 2.54 5.72 -4.24
CA GLY A 236 2.08 6.09 -5.57
C GLY A 236 2.95 7.12 -6.27
N THR A 237 2.36 7.89 -7.19
CA THR A 237 3.06 8.96 -7.91
C THR A 237 3.47 10.12 -7.00
N THR A 238 4.54 10.81 -7.37
CA THR A 238 4.94 12.07 -6.74
C THR A 238 4.05 13.26 -7.15
N GLN A 239 3.32 13.11 -8.24
CA GLN A 239 2.40 14.13 -8.77
C GLN A 239 0.96 13.84 -8.32
N LYS A 240 0.60 14.31 -7.11
CA LYS A 240 -0.71 14.04 -6.53
C LYS A 240 -1.82 14.82 -7.24
N ALA A 241 -2.86 14.11 -7.71
CA ALA A 241 -4.07 14.71 -8.26
C ALA A 241 -5.13 14.90 -7.15
N ARG A 242 -4.99 15.97 -6.38
CA ARG A 242 -5.79 16.22 -5.15
C ARG A 242 -7.29 16.28 -5.38
N ASP A 243 -7.72 16.80 -6.53
CA ASP A 243 -9.12 16.83 -6.96
C ASP A 243 -9.54 15.56 -7.71
N GLY A 244 -8.64 14.60 -7.86
CA GLY A 244 -8.86 13.33 -8.56
C GLY A 244 -8.94 13.43 -10.08
N ARG A 245 -8.76 14.59 -10.68
CA ARG A 245 -8.87 14.76 -12.15
C ARG A 245 -7.62 14.23 -12.85
N THR A 246 -7.85 13.55 -13.98
CA THR A 246 -6.76 12.96 -14.81
C THR A 246 -6.44 13.77 -16.08
N GLY A 247 -7.22 14.82 -16.36
CA GLY A 247 -7.18 15.52 -17.67
C GLY A 247 -8.12 14.91 -18.71
N ILE A 248 -8.57 13.68 -18.55
CA ILE A 248 -9.61 13.04 -19.37
C ILE A 248 -10.96 13.31 -18.71
N ARG A 249 -11.92 13.86 -19.46
CA ARG A 249 -13.24 14.17 -18.94
C ARG A 249 -13.94 12.91 -18.43
N ASN A 250 -14.52 12.99 -17.22
CA ASN A 250 -15.23 11.91 -16.52
C ASN A 250 -14.35 10.69 -16.10
N LEU A 251 -13.03 10.81 -16.22
CA LEU A 251 -12.08 9.87 -15.64
C LEU A 251 -11.41 10.50 -14.41
N PHE A 252 -11.60 9.87 -13.28
CA PHE A 252 -11.09 10.34 -11.99
C PHE A 252 -10.27 9.27 -11.30
N ILE A 253 -9.40 9.68 -10.39
CA ILE A 253 -8.66 8.75 -9.51
C ILE A 253 -9.08 8.95 -8.05
N CYS A 254 -8.94 7.89 -7.27
CA CYS A 254 -9.00 7.93 -5.81
C CYS A 254 -7.85 7.11 -5.21
N GLY A 255 -7.67 7.20 -3.89
CA GLY A 255 -6.62 6.47 -3.18
C GLY A 255 -5.34 7.29 -2.99
N THR A 256 -4.22 6.60 -2.95
CA THR A 256 -2.91 7.17 -2.60
C THR A 256 -2.48 8.33 -3.50
N ASP A 257 -2.80 8.28 -4.78
CA ASP A 257 -2.41 9.31 -5.75
C ASP A 257 -3.24 10.59 -5.69
N GLN A 258 -4.35 10.57 -4.94
CA GLN A 258 -5.03 11.80 -4.56
C GLN A 258 -4.34 12.52 -3.38
N GLY A 259 -3.49 11.80 -2.63
CA GLY A 259 -2.73 12.37 -1.51
C GLY A 259 -3.10 11.84 -0.14
N PHE A 260 -3.99 10.86 -0.06
CA PHE A 260 -4.34 10.20 1.18
C PHE A 260 -3.57 8.88 1.35
N LEU A 261 -3.16 8.59 2.59
CA LEU A 261 -2.34 7.40 2.89
C LEU A 261 -3.06 6.46 3.87
N GLY A 262 -2.72 5.18 3.75
CA GLY A 262 -3.26 4.13 4.61
C GLY A 262 -4.72 3.78 4.30
N ILE A 263 -5.29 2.86 5.08
CA ILE A 263 -6.64 2.31 4.85
C ILE A 263 -7.71 3.39 5.02
N VAL A 264 -7.63 4.16 6.11
CA VAL A 264 -8.58 5.26 6.39
C VAL A 264 -8.45 6.34 5.33
N GLY A 265 -7.22 6.70 4.94
CA GLY A 265 -6.98 7.66 3.87
C GLY A 265 -7.57 7.22 2.52
N ALA A 266 -7.41 5.95 2.15
CA ALA A 266 -8.01 5.41 0.93
C ALA A 266 -9.56 5.46 0.96
N MET A 267 -10.16 5.16 2.12
CA MET A 267 -11.62 5.29 2.31
C MET A 267 -12.09 6.74 2.17
N LEU A 268 -11.42 7.68 2.84
CA LEU A 268 -11.73 9.12 2.76
C LEU A 268 -11.57 9.64 1.33
N SER A 269 -10.55 9.19 0.62
CA SER A 269 -10.35 9.50 -0.79
C SER A 269 -11.54 9.04 -1.64
N GLY A 270 -11.97 7.78 -1.48
CA GLY A 270 -13.14 7.25 -2.19
C GLY A 270 -14.42 8.07 -1.91
N ILE A 271 -14.67 8.40 -0.64
CA ILE A 271 -15.81 9.23 -0.22
C ILE A 271 -15.73 10.62 -0.85
N SER A 272 -14.55 11.27 -0.80
CA SER A 272 -14.35 12.60 -1.35
C SER A 272 -14.59 12.65 -2.86
N MET A 273 -14.07 11.65 -3.59
CA MET A 273 -14.23 11.57 -5.05
C MET A 273 -15.66 11.23 -5.45
N ALA A 274 -16.33 10.35 -4.71
CA ALA A 274 -17.75 10.06 -4.94
C ALA A 274 -18.62 11.31 -4.70
N ASN A 275 -18.38 12.07 -3.63
CA ASN A 275 -19.09 13.31 -3.36
C ASN A 275 -18.82 14.36 -4.44
N LEU A 276 -17.55 14.61 -4.77
CA LEU A 276 -17.16 15.68 -5.69
C LEU A 276 -17.59 15.39 -7.14
N HIS A 277 -17.41 14.16 -7.59
CA HIS A 277 -17.60 13.80 -9.01
C HIS A 277 -18.79 12.90 -9.28
N GLY A 278 -19.32 12.21 -8.26
CA GLY A 278 -20.47 11.33 -8.37
C GLY A 278 -21.79 12.03 -8.03
N LEU A 279 -21.86 12.67 -6.85
CA LEU A 279 -23.11 13.21 -6.30
C LEU A 279 -23.32 14.69 -6.63
N MET A 280 -22.26 15.50 -6.62
CA MET A 280 -22.37 16.87 -7.06
C MET A 280 -22.42 16.86 -8.59
N ASN A 281 -23.57 17.14 -9.16
CA ASN A 281 -23.70 17.35 -10.59
C ASN A 281 -22.77 18.51 -10.97
N GLY A 282 -21.62 18.16 -11.52
CA GLY A 282 -20.68 19.15 -12.04
C GLY A 282 -21.21 19.79 -13.32
N GLU A 283 -22.21 20.63 -13.18
CA GLU A 283 -22.48 21.73 -14.10
C GLU A 283 -21.72 22.94 -13.60
N SER A 284 -20.43 22.96 -13.88
CA SER A 284 -19.67 24.18 -14.11
C SER A 284 -18.35 23.79 -14.75
N ALA A 285 -18.31 24.04 -16.02
CA ALA A 285 -17.29 23.83 -17.02
C ALA A 285 -15.89 24.30 -16.64
#